data_08c0a9c7cfb3c57f3ae6d3c71b62989b
#
_entry.id   08c0a9c7cfb3c57f3ae6d3c71b62989b
#
_cell.length_a   1.000
_cell.length_b   1.000
_cell.length_c   1.000
_cell.angle_alpha   90.00
_cell.angle_beta   90.00
_cell.angle_gamma   90.00
#
_symmetry.space_group_name_H-M   'P 1'
#
loop_
_entity.id
_entity.type
_entity.pdbx_description
1 polymer ?
#
loop_
_entity_poly.entity_id
_entity_poly.type
_entity_poly.pdbx_seq_one_letter_code
_entity_poly.pdbx_strand_id
1 'polypeptide(L)'
;MSEVKKPELTQAMRDRLNDLYRLLKTRFYTKQELVDIFEVCERQVREMISMLSHKVPVISTSGTNMGYKVATCKEDLENARYSCAELESRVNEIEKRKKPLMDFIDKFSYFD
;
A
#
# COMPACT_ATOMS: atom_id res chain seq x y z
N MET A 1 -24.46 -21.23 -1.25
CA MET A 1 -23.05 -20.99 -1.41
C MET A 1 -22.75 -19.52 -1.16
N SER A 2 -22.04 -19.28 -0.12
CA SER A 2 -21.73 -17.92 0.22
C SER A 2 -20.42 -17.50 -0.43
N GLU A 3 -20.53 -16.79 -1.50
CA GLU A 3 -19.37 -16.05 -1.97
C GLU A 3 -19.20 -14.85 -1.05
N VAL A 4 -18.04 -14.76 -0.43
CA VAL A 4 -17.68 -13.57 0.29
C VAL A 4 -17.36 -12.52 -0.77
N LYS A 5 -18.34 -11.75 -1.16
CA LYS A 5 -18.09 -10.60 -2.01
C LYS A 5 -17.35 -9.57 -1.18
N LYS A 6 -16.23 -9.12 -1.71
CA LYS A 6 -15.58 -7.93 -1.17
C LYS A 6 -16.61 -6.80 -1.22
N PRO A 7 -16.78 -6.06 -0.12
CA PRO A 7 -17.70 -4.94 -0.16
C PRO A 7 -17.29 -3.96 -1.25
N GLU A 8 -18.23 -3.58 -2.07
CA GLU A 8 -17.98 -2.57 -3.07
C GLU A 8 -17.63 -1.26 -2.39
N LEU A 9 -16.70 -0.53 -3.00
CA LEU A 9 -16.35 0.79 -2.51
C LEU A 9 -17.55 1.70 -2.56
N THR A 10 -17.81 2.39 -1.46
CA THR A 10 -18.84 3.40 -1.44
C THR A 10 -18.45 4.57 -2.34
N GLN A 11 -19.44 5.34 -2.78
CA GLN A 11 -19.16 6.52 -3.58
C GLN A 11 -18.26 7.51 -2.84
N ALA A 12 -18.48 7.66 -1.53
CA ALA A 12 -17.63 8.52 -0.71
C ALA A 12 -16.18 8.09 -0.75
N MET A 13 -15.93 6.78 -0.68
CA MET A 13 -14.56 6.26 -0.75
C MET A 13 -13.94 6.47 -2.12
N ARG A 14 -14.71 6.27 -3.19
CA ARG A 14 -14.23 6.53 -4.56
C ARG A 14 -13.84 7.99 -4.73
N ASP A 15 -14.65 8.89 -4.22
CA ASP A 15 -14.38 10.32 -4.29
C ASP A 15 -13.10 10.68 -3.55
N ARG A 16 -12.90 10.09 -2.37
CA ARG A 16 -11.67 10.29 -1.59
C ARG A 16 -10.44 9.77 -2.35
N LEU A 17 -10.54 8.61 -2.97
CA LEU A 17 -9.43 8.05 -3.75
C LEU A 17 -9.12 8.91 -4.97
N ASN A 18 -10.12 9.46 -5.63
CA ASN A 18 -9.93 10.38 -6.74
C ASN A 18 -9.23 11.66 -6.29
N ASP A 19 -9.65 12.21 -5.16
CA ASP A 19 -9.04 13.40 -4.59
C ASP A 19 -7.59 13.12 -4.18
N LEU A 20 -7.35 11.98 -3.55
CA LEU A 20 -6.01 11.56 -3.17
C LEU A 20 -5.10 11.44 -4.39
N TYR A 21 -5.59 10.80 -5.44
CA TYR A 21 -4.84 10.65 -6.69
C TYR A 21 -4.44 12.03 -7.26
N ARG A 22 -5.38 12.95 -7.30
CA ARG A 22 -5.12 14.32 -7.81
C ARG A 22 -4.06 15.04 -7.00
N LEU A 23 -4.12 14.91 -5.68
CA LEU A 23 -3.13 15.52 -4.80
C LEU A 23 -1.74 14.90 -5.01
N LEU A 24 -1.67 13.59 -4.99
CA LEU A 24 -0.39 12.88 -5.06
C LEU A 24 0.29 12.98 -6.42
N LYS A 25 -0.43 13.39 -7.46
CA LYS A 25 0.17 13.66 -8.75
C LYS A 25 1.02 14.94 -8.76
N THR A 26 0.78 15.83 -7.83
CA THR A 26 1.42 17.17 -7.84
C THR A 26 2.74 17.21 -7.09
N ARG A 27 2.82 16.54 -5.93
CA ARG A 27 4.02 16.52 -5.10
C ARG A 27 3.94 15.41 -4.06
N PHE A 28 4.99 15.28 -3.26
CA PHE A 28 4.94 14.40 -2.09
C PHE A 28 4.10 15.04 -1.00
N TYR A 29 3.28 14.22 -0.35
CA TYR A 29 2.51 14.59 0.83
C TYR A 29 2.86 13.65 1.96
N THR A 30 3.07 14.20 3.15
CA THR A 30 3.30 13.38 4.33
C THR A 30 1.98 12.76 4.80
N LYS A 31 2.08 11.69 5.59
CA LYS A 31 0.92 11.07 6.19
C LYS A 31 0.12 12.08 7.02
N GLN A 32 0.80 12.93 7.78
CA GLN A 32 0.13 13.93 8.60
C GLN A 32 -0.62 14.96 7.77
N GLU A 33 -0.02 15.40 6.66
CA GLU A 33 -0.72 16.30 5.74
C GLU A 33 -2.01 15.69 5.22
N LEU A 34 -1.98 14.41 4.89
CA LEU A 34 -3.16 13.71 4.38
C LEU A 34 -4.22 13.52 5.47
N VAL A 35 -3.79 13.25 6.71
CA VAL A 35 -4.71 13.20 7.86
C VAL A 35 -5.46 14.52 7.99
N ASP A 36 -4.73 15.62 7.89
CA ASP A 36 -5.32 16.96 8.05
C ASP A 36 -6.24 17.33 6.89
N ILE A 37 -5.82 17.02 5.66
CA ILE A 37 -6.60 17.37 4.46
C ILE A 37 -7.91 16.59 4.41
N PHE A 38 -7.86 15.28 4.67
CA PHE A 38 -9.04 14.41 4.55
C PHE A 38 -9.83 14.30 5.85
N GLU A 39 -9.32 14.85 6.94
CA GLU A 39 -9.95 14.80 8.26
C GLU A 39 -10.25 13.35 8.69
N VAL A 40 -9.26 12.49 8.52
CA VAL A 40 -9.35 11.06 8.85
C VAL A 40 -8.16 10.67 9.73
N CYS A 41 -8.21 9.49 10.32
CA CYS A 41 -7.11 8.99 11.14
C CYS A 41 -6.00 8.40 10.28
N GLU A 42 -4.82 8.17 10.87
CA GLU A 42 -3.67 7.59 10.19
C GLU A 42 -3.99 6.25 9.54
N ARG A 43 -4.76 5.42 10.22
CA ARG A 43 -5.15 4.11 9.71
C ARG A 43 -5.91 4.24 8.40
N GLN A 44 -6.84 5.20 8.35
CA GLN A 44 -7.63 5.44 7.14
C GLN A 44 -6.75 5.96 6.00
N VAL A 45 -5.76 6.80 6.30
CA VAL A 45 -4.79 7.25 5.29
C VAL A 45 -4.04 6.05 4.72
N ARG A 46 -3.55 5.15 5.58
CA ARG A 46 -2.84 3.96 5.12
C ARG A 46 -3.70 3.07 4.23
N GLU A 47 -4.97 2.90 4.59
CA GLU A 47 -5.92 2.14 3.80
C GLU A 47 -6.15 2.80 2.44
N MET A 48 -6.30 4.10 2.40
CA MET A 48 -6.47 4.86 1.16
C MET A 48 -5.26 4.72 0.26
N ILE A 49 -4.06 4.87 0.81
CA ILE A 49 -2.81 4.71 0.06
C ILE A 49 -2.68 3.28 -0.48
N SER A 50 -2.99 2.28 0.34
CA SER A 50 -2.95 0.89 -0.07
C SER A 50 -3.89 0.61 -1.24
N MET A 51 -5.12 1.10 -1.16
CA MET A 51 -6.12 0.92 -2.21
C MET A 51 -5.69 1.62 -3.51
N LEU A 52 -5.17 2.83 -3.39
CA LEU A 52 -4.70 3.59 -4.56
C LEU A 52 -3.50 2.89 -5.20
N SER A 53 -2.59 2.34 -4.40
CA SER A 53 -1.38 1.69 -4.89
C SER A 53 -1.64 0.44 -5.73
N HIS A 54 -2.82 -0.15 -5.61
CA HIS A 54 -3.22 -1.28 -6.46
C HIS A 54 -3.59 -0.86 -7.88
N LYS A 55 -3.82 0.42 -8.09
CA LYS A 55 -4.30 0.92 -9.38
C LYS A 55 -3.30 1.82 -10.10
N VAL A 56 -2.49 2.56 -9.34
CA VAL A 56 -1.54 3.51 -9.88
C VAL A 56 -0.21 3.39 -9.15
N PRO A 57 0.91 3.81 -9.76
CA PRO A 57 2.23 3.69 -9.14
C PRO A 57 2.43 4.73 -8.03
N VAL A 58 2.11 4.33 -6.82
CA VAL A 58 2.36 5.17 -5.64
C VAL A 58 3.77 4.89 -5.13
N ILE A 59 4.58 5.93 -5.03
CA ILE A 59 5.92 5.85 -4.46
C ILE A 59 5.92 6.44 -3.05
N SER A 60 6.77 5.89 -2.20
CA SER A 60 6.96 6.40 -0.86
C SER A 60 8.44 6.65 -0.60
N THR A 61 8.72 7.69 0.16
CA THR A 61 10.08 8.00 0.58
C THR A 61 10.17 7.94 2.10
N SER A 62 11.35 7.58 2.60
CA SER A 62 11.66 7.56 4.03
C SER A 62 12.71 8.61 4.32
N GLY A 63 12.80 9.02 5.58
CA GLY A 63 13.76 10.05 6.01
C GLY A 63 13.09 11.37 6.31
N THR A 64 13.84 12.46 6.18
CA THR A 64 13.39 13.81 6.57
C THR A 64 12.19 14.31 5.75
N ASN A 65 12.05 13.83 4.52
CA ASN A 65 10.95 14.20 3.63
C ASN A 65 10.06 12.99 3.34
N MET A 66 9.66 12.28 4.39
CA MET A 66 8.77 11.13 4.26
C MET A 66 7.45 11.55 3.64
N GLY A 67 7.06 10.88 2.57
CA GLY A 67 5.80 11.19 1.93
C GLY A 67 5.44 10.19 0.84
N TYR A 68 4.26 10.42 0.29
CA TYR A 68 3.70 9.63 -0.78
C TYR A 68 3.48 10.49 -2.00
N LYS A 69 3.68 9.91 -3.18
CA LYS A 69 3.44 10.60 -4.45
C LYS A 69 3.03 9.56 -5.48
N VAL A 70 2.23 9.97 -6.45
CA VAL A 70 1.98 9.15 -7.65
C VAL A 70 3.09 9.45 -8.65
N ALA A 71 3.78 8.42 -9.13
CA ALA A 71 4.82 8.57 -10.13
C ALA A 71 4.18 9.02 -11.45
N THR A 72 4.63 10.15 -11.99
CA THR A 72 4.04 10.75 -13.17
C THR A 72 5.05 11.03 -14.28
N CYS A 73 6.32 11.05 -13.96
CA CYS A 73 7.36 11.48 -14.90
C CYS A 73 8.64 10.70 -14.69
N LYS A 74 9.59 10.90 -15.58
CA LYS A 74 10.89 10.21 -15.56
C LYS A 74 11.68 10.50 -14.28
N GLU A 75 11.49 11.68 -13.69
CA GLU A 75 12.15 12.05 -12.44
C GLU A 75 11.75 11.17 -11.26
N ASP A 76 10.57 10.55 -11.33
CA ASP A 76 10.07 9.66 -10.29
C ASP A 76 10.62 8.23 -10.40
N LEU A 77 11.37 7.93 -11.45
CA LEU A 77 11.83 6.57 -11.75
C LEU A 77 12.70 5.98 -10.64
N GLU A 78 13.62 6.75 -10.11
CA GLU A 78 14.53 6.31 -9.04
C GLU A 78 13.74 5.93 -7.78
N ASN A 79 12.81 6.78 -7.39
CA ASN A 79 11.95 6.53 -6.22
C ASN A 79 11.03 5.35 -6.46
N ALA A 80 10.55 5.16 -7.68
CA ALA A 80 9.74 4.00 -8.03
C ALA A 80 10.55 2.70 -7.91
N ARG A 81 11.79 2.70 -8.38
CA ARG A 81 12.69 1.55 -8.24
C ARG A 81 12.97 1.23 -6.79
N TYR A 82 13.21 2.25 -5.98
CA TYR A 82 13.45 2.09 -4.55
C TYR A 82 12.22 1.49 -3.86
N SER A 83 11.03 2.00 -4.13
CA SER A 83 9.78 1.48 -3.57
C SER A 83 9.56 0.03 -3.97
N CYS A 84 9.84 -0.31 -5.21
CA CYS A 84 9.73 -1.68 -5.70
C CYS A 84 10.68 -2.61 -4.97
N ALA A 85 11.94 -2.19 -4.78
CA ALA A 85 12.95 -2.97 -4.08
C ALA A 85 12.56 -3.20 -2.61
N GLU A 86 11.99 -2.21 -1.95
CA GLU A 86 11.49 -2.36 -0.59
C GLU A 86 10.37 -3.40 -0.51
N LEU A 87 9.43 -3.36 -1.44
CA LEU A 87 8.33 -4.34 -1.48
C LEU A 87 8.87 -5.75 -1.73
N GLU A 88 9.82 -5.91 -2.63
CA GLU A 88 10.45 -7.20 -2.90
C GLU A 88 11.16 -7.74 -1.65
N SER A 89 11.84 -6.86 -0.92
CA SER A 89 12.50 -7.22 0.33
C SER A 89 11.49 -7.72 1.37
N ARG A 90 10.34 -7.07 1.47
CA ARG A 90 9.27 -7.49 2.37
C ARG A 90 8.70 -8.85 1.97
N VAL A 91 8.50 -9.08 0.68
CA VAL A 91 8.04 -10.37 0.17
C VAL A 91 9.02 -11.47 0.56
N ASN A 92 10.31 -11.25 0.35
CA ASN A 92 11.35 -12.23 0.70
C ASN A 92 11.33 -12.52 2.19
N GLU A 93 11.18 -11.51 3.03
CA GLU A 93 11.12 -11.67 4.47
C GLU A 93 9.89 -12.48 4.90
N ILE A 94 8.75 -12.22 4.27
CA ILE A 94 7.51 -12.96 4.51
C ILE A 94 7.69 -14.42 4.10
N GLU A 95 8.31 -14.68 2.95
CA GLU A 95 8.58 -16.04 2.49
C GLU A 95 9.47 -16.81 3.47
N LYS A 96 10.49 -16.16 4.02
CA LYS A 96 11.35 -16.76 5.03
C LYS A 96 10.59 -17.14 6.29
N ARG A 97 9.62 -16.31 6.68
CA ARG A 97 8.79 -16.58 7.87
C ARG A 97 7.77 -17.68 7.63
N LYS A 98 7.33 -17.85 6.40
CA LYS A 98 6.39 -18.92 6.03
C LYS A 98 7.02 -20.31 6.08
N LYS A 99 8.28 -20.41 5.73
CA LYS A 99 8.94 -21.71 5.57
C LYS A 99 8.86 -22.61 6.83
N PRO A 100 9.22 -22.14 8.02
CA PRO A 100 9.06 -22.96 9.21
C PRO A 100 7.63 -23.39 9.50
N LEU A 101 6.67 -22.51 9.19
CA LEU A 101 5.25 -22.82 9.36
C LEU A 101 4.80 -23.91 8.38
N MET A 102 5.21 -23.81 7.15
CA MET A 102 4.91 -24.80 6.13
C MET A 102 5.52 -26.15 6.48
N ASP A 103 6.75 -26.17 6.96
CA ASP A 103 7.41 -27.39 7.39
C ASP A 103 6.67 -28.06 8.56
N PHE A 104 6.19 -27.26 9.49
CA PHE A 104 5.38 -27.75 10.61
C PHE A 104 4.07 -28.35 10.13
N ILE A 105 3.38 -27.65 9.24
CA ILE A 105 2.11 -28.12 8.66
C ILE A 105 2.31 -29.44 7.94
N ASP A 106 3.32 -29.53 7.10
CA ASP A 106 3.63 -30.74 6.36
C ASP A 106 3.94 -31.92 7.29
N LYS A 107 4.66 -31.65 8.36
CA LYS A 107 5.03 -32.70 9.33
C LYS A 107 3.84 -33.31 10.02
N PHE A 108 2.84 -32.49 10.37
CA PHE A 108 1.70 -32.96 11.18
C PHE A 108 0.44 -33.22 10.38
N SER A 109 0.35 -32.79 9.15
CA SER A 109 -0.85 -32.99 8.33
C SER A 109 -1.04 -34.46 7.92
N TYR A 110 0.00 -35.29 8.00
CA TYR A 110 -0.08 -36.70 7.70
C TYR A 110 -0.79 -37.53 8.77
N PHE A 111 -1.06 -36.93 9.91
CA PHE A 111 -1.63 -37.63 11.06
C PHE A 111 -3.11 -37.33 11.29
N ASP A 112 -3.70 -36.56 10.45
CA ASP A 112 -5.11 -36.22 10.53
C ASP A 112 -6.00 -37.23 9.83
#